data_b74a40b9a03cf2dd8b7635e307f0a569
#
_entry.id   b74a40b9a03cf2dd8b7635e307f0a569
#
_cell.length_a   1.000
_cell.length_b   1.000
_cell.length_c   1.000
_cell.angle_alpha   90.00
_cell.angle_beta   90.00
_cell.angle_gamma   90.00
#
_symmetry.space_group_name_H-M   'P 1'
#
loop_
_entity.id
_entity.type
_entity.pdbx_description
1 polymer ?
#
loop_
_entity_poly.entity_id
_entity_poly.type
_entity_poly.pdbx_seq_one_letter_code
_entity_poly.pdbx_strand_id
1 'polypeptide(L)'
;MTWKSQLIPRKLPWLLGILLLLPALVYVTVKSPAAWDKQRASVGDADSVLNDFARRLRRHAIPLEQATRDSVGRILSTEFDRAQSTWQEQDKEDPEARQKRLKDHINACYDKIAISAKAVLDEGKYVQFEEIEQRSRDKFLGKAGEILVPWSREEPFYHWLIDFYFFTILPLACVRACGPLIRDELQADTLGFLITRPIGRARLLIAKYIAQVASLEIILLVETLLLFAAGASRQVQNLHQLLPLLLAVQILVVPAWSALGLFLGQITGRYMAMALVYGAVVEMGIGRIPTNINTLSIIRHLQTLLTHNAALNKIYAWPADEGGMAIAALLVAPVLFLGIATLLFTFVEYHHAAEMQK
;
A
#
# COMPACT_ATOMS: atom_id res chain seq x y z
N MET A 1 -28.70 9.93 34.13
CA MET A 1 -28.00 9.89 32.82
C MET A 1 -26.77 9.05 32.95
N THR A 2 -26.79 7.87 32.39
CA THR A 2 -25.79 6.84 32.62
C THR A 2 -24.53 7.12 31.82
N TRP A 3 -23.41 7.25 32.48
CA TRP A 3 -22.04 7.47 31.95
C TRP A 3 -21.62 6.45 30.85
N LYS A 4 -22.31 5.32 30.81
CA LYS A 4 -22.01 4.23 29.84
C LYS A 4 -22.33 4.57 28.37
N SER A 5 -23.23 5.51 28.07
CA SER A 5 -23.60 5.83 26.70
C SER A 5 -22.67 6.84 26.01
N GLN A 6 -21.78 7.50 26.75
CA GLN A 6 -20.83 8.46 26.19
C GLN A 6 -19.44 7.89 25.92
N LEU A 7 -19.09 6.73 26.51
CA LEU A 7 -17.75 6.13 26.41
C LEU A 7 -17.54 5.26 25.16
N ILE A 8 -18.61 4.91 24.44
CA ILE A 8 -18.50 4.22 23.16
C ILE A 8 -19.00 5.17 22.08
N PRO A 9 -18.11 5.98 21.50
CA PRO A 9 -18.53 6.84 20.40
C PRO A 9 -19.06 5.94 19.28
N ARG A 10 -20.19 6.32 18.67
CA ARG A 10 -20.78 5.66 17.48
C ARG A 10 -19.76 5.41 16.35
N LYS A 11 -18.57 5.95 16.49
CA LYS A 11 -17.44 5.87 15.56
C LYS A 11 -16.49 4.68 15.84
N LEU A 12 -16.55 4.06 17.03
CA LEU A 12 -15.70 2.94 17.42
C LEU A 12 -15.82 1.71 16.49
N PRO A 13 -17.02 1.30 16.05
CA PRO A 13 -17.16 0.18 15.13
C PRO A 13 -16.45 0.40 13.80
N TRP A 14 -16.44 1.64 13.29
CA TRP A 14 -15.75 2.00 12.05
C TRP A 14 -14.24 1.95 12.20
N LEU A 15 -13.70 2.44 13.30
CA LEU A 15 -12.26 2.36 13.61
C LEU A 15 -11.83 0.91 13.77
N LEU A 16 -12.60 0.10 14.49
CA LEU A 16 -12.34 -1.34 14.64
C LEU A 16 -12.48 -2.08 13.29
N GLY A 17 -13.42 -1.69 12.45
CA GLY A 17 -13.57 -2.26 11.11
C GLY A 17 -12.34 -2.02 10.24
N ILE A 18 -11.82 -0.80 10.22
CA ILE A 18 -10.58 -0.45 9.49
C ILE A 18 -9.38 -1.20 10.10
N LEU A 19 -9.28 -1.20 11.43
CA LEU A 19 -8.21 -1.85 12.19
C LEU A 19 -8.10 -3.35 11.92
N LEU A 20 -9.19 -4.05 11.64
CA LEU A 20 -9.19 -5.47 11.31
C LEU A 20 -9.15 -5.74 9.81
N LEU A 21 -9.71 -4.86 8.99
CA LEU A 21 -9.81 -5.04 7.55
C LEU A 21 -8.44 -4.95 6.87
N LEU A 22 -7.60 -4.01 7.29
CA LEU A 22 -6.32 -3.77 6.66
C LEU A 22 -5.34 -4.93 6.86
N PRO A 23 -5.10 -5.44 8.09
CA PRO A 23 -4.29 -6.64 8.29
C PRO A 23 -4.85 -7.88 7.56
N ALA A 24 -6.18 -8.02 7.48
CA ALA A 24 -6.80 -9.09 6.71
C ALA A 24 -6.52 -8.97 5.21
N LEU A 25 -6.59 -7.76 4.64
CA LEU A 25 -6.21 -7.51 3.25
C LEU A 25 -4.75 -7.82 2.99
N VAL A 26 -3.85 -7.39 3.86
CA VAL A 26 -2.42 -7.73 3.78
C VAL A 26 -2.24 -9.25 3.83
N TYR A 27 -2.90 -9.92 4.75
CA TYR A 27 -2.83 -11.38 4.86
C TYR A 27 -3.30 -12.10 3.59
N VAL A 28 -4.34 -11.62 2.94
CA VAL A 28 -4.88 -12.23 1.70
C VAL A 28 -4.02 -11.92 0.48
N THR A 29 -3.51 -10.69 0.36
CA THR A 29 -2.80 -10.23 -0.84
C THR A 29 -1.32 -10.61 -0.86
N VAL A 30 -0.67 -10.67 0.31
CA VAL A 30 0.74 -11.08 0.42
C VAL A 30 0.83 -12.61 0.36
N LYS A 31 1.44 -13.13 -0.69
CA LYS A 31 1.55 -14.58 -0.90
C LYS A 31 2.58 -15.22 0.03
N SER A 32 2.28 -16.43 0.49
CA SER A 32 3.27 -17.24 1.22
C SER A 32 4.42 -17.66 0.29
N PRO A 33 5.63 -17.99 0.83
CA PRO A 33 6.75 -18.43 0.01
C PRO A 33 6.38 -19.55 -0.95
N ALA A 34 5.74 -20.60 -0.46
CA ALA A 34 5.34 -21.76 -1.25
C ALA A 34 4.34 -21.42 -2.38
N ALA A 35 3.43 -20.45 -2.15
CA ALA A 35 2.50 -19.99 -3.17
C ALA A 35 3.17 -19.09 -4.20
N TRP A 36 4.19 -18.33 -3.78
CA TRP A 36 5.01 -17.50 -4.65
C TRP A 36 5.88 -18.33 -5.57
N ASP A 37 6.56 -19.35 -5.03
CA ASP A 37 7.42 -20.23 -5.78
C ASP A 37 6.65 -21.02 -6.84
N LYS A 38 5.44 -21.51 -6.51
CA LYS A 38 4.56 -22.13 -7.50
C LYS A 38 4.19 -21.20 -8.65
N GLN A 39 3.92 -19.92 -8.36
CA GLN A 39 3.57 -18.94 -9.40
C GLN A 39 4.80 -18.52 -10.24
N ARG A 40 5.97 -18.44 -9.62
CA ARG A 40 7.22 -18.02 -10.26
C ARG A 40 7.84 -19.10 -11.14
N ALA A 41 7.61 -20.35 -10.77
CA ALA A 41 8.09 -21.51 -11.50
C ALA A 41 7.19 -21.92 -12.68
N SER A 42 6.05 -21.26 -12.91
CA SER A 42 5.20 -21.59 -14.05
C SER A 42 5.87 -21.13 -15.35
N VAL A 43 6.56 -22.03 -16.01
CA VAL A 43 7.17 -21.85 -17.34
C VAL A 43 6.08 -21.73 -18.42
N GLY A 44 4.87 -22.18 -18.12
CA GLY A 44 3.71 -22.14 -18.99
C GLY A 44 2.43 -22.60 -18.28
N ASP A 45 1.30 -22.37 -18.91
CA ASP A 45 -0.01 -22.84 -18.48
C ASP A 45 -0.59 -23.73 -19.59
N ALA A 46 -0.53 -25.04 -19.37
CA ALA A 46 -0.97 -26.07 -20.34
C ALA A 46 -2.44 -25.87 -20.74
N ASP A 47 -3.31 -25.58 -19.77
CA ASP A 47 -4.75 -25.38 -20.02
C ASP A 47 -5.03 -24.14 -20.85
N SER A 48 -4.31 -23.04 -20.59
CA SER A 48 -4.43 -21.82 -21.38
C SER A 48 -4.00 -22.04 -22.84
N VAL A 49 -2.86 -22.66 -23.06
CA VAL A 49 -2.34 -22.95 -24.42
C VAL A 49 -3.29 -23.91 -25.17
N LEU A 50 -3.75 -24.95 -24.51
CA LEU A 50 -4.69 -25.94 -25.09
C LEU A 50 -6.04 -25.32 -25.46
N ASN A 51 -6.57 -24.45 -24.60
CA ASN A 51 -7.84 -23.78 -24.85
C ASN A 51 -7.72 -22.74 -25.97
N ASP A 52 -6.61 -22.03 -26.07
CA ASP A 52 -6.35 -21.09 -27.16
C ASP A 52 -6.17 -21.82 -28.50
N PHE A 53 -5.51 -22.97 -28.48
CA PHE A 53 -5.38 -23.85 -29.63
C PHE A 53 -6.77 -24.35 -30.10
N ALA A 54 -7.56 -24.89 -29.18
CA ALA A 54 -8.91 -25.33 -29.50
C ALA A 54 -9.82 -24.20 -30.03
N ARG A 55 -9.71 -23.00 -29.48
CA ARG A 55 -10.45 -21.81 -29.99
C ARG A 55 -10.01 -21.42 -31.39
N ARG A 56 -8.71 -21.47 -31.67
CA ARG A 56 -8.18 -21.11 -32.97
C ARG A 56 -8.60 -22.09 -34.06
N LEU A 57 -8.49 -23.39 -33.81
CA LEU A 57 -8.95 -24.42 -34.75
C LEU A 57 -10.46 -24.27 -35.08
N ARG A 58 -11.29 -23.95 -34.08
CA ARG A 58 -12.71 -23.65 -34.34
C ARG A 58 -12.92 -22.46 -35.26
N ARG A 59 -12.12 -21.40 -35.15
CA ARG A 59 -12.23 -20.22 -36.04
C ARG A 59 -11.87 -20.56 -37.49
N HIS A 60 -10.98 -21.52 -37.69
CA HIS A 60 -10.60 -21.97 -39.02
C HIS A 60 -11.41 -23.17 -39.52
N ALA A 61 -12.50 -23.53 -38.82
CA ALA A 61 -13.35 -24.66 -39.12
C ALA A 61 -12.60 -26.02 -39.19
N ILE A 62 -11.48 -26.16 -38.50
CA ILE A 62 -10.68 -27.37 -38.43
C ILE A 62 -11.18 -28.21 -37.23
N PRO A 63 -11.65 -29.45 -37.42
CA PRO A 63 -12.12 -30.29 -36.33
C PRO A 63 -10.93 -30.73 -35.45
N LEU A 64 -11.07 -30.55 -34.13
CA LEU A 64 -10.15 -31.07 -33.15
C LEU A 64 -10.76 -32.35 -32.51
N GLU A 65 -10.20 -33.47 -32.87
CA GLU A 65 -10.57 -34.77 -32.29
C GLU A 65 -10.17 -34.80 -30.81
N GLN A 66 -11.02 -35.42 -29.97
CA GLN A 66 -10.77 -35.52 -28.54
C GLN A 66 -9.43 -36.19 -28.22
N ALA A 67 -9.09 -37.24 -28.96
CA ALA A 67 -7.81 -37.96 -28.83
C ALA A 67 -6.59 -37.07 -29.09
N THR A 68 -6.67 -36.19 -30.10
CA THR A 68 -5.61 -35.23 -30.44
C THR A 68 -5.51 -34.15 -29.33
N ARG A 69 -6.64 -33.68 -28.84
CA ARG A 69 -6.69 -32.72 -27.74
C ARG A 69 -6.04 -33.28 -26.48
N ASP A 70 -6.37 -34.50 -26.11
CA ASP A 70 -5.84 -35.17 -24.92
C ASP A 70 -4.32 -35.47 -25.06
N SER A 71 -3.87 -35.76 -26.29
CA SER A 71 -2.46 -35.96 -26.55
C SER A 71 -1.65 -34.68 -26.46
N VAL A 72 -2.12 -33.58 -27.06
CA VAL A 72 -1.48 -32.27 -26.95
C VAL A 72 -1.54 -31.78 -25.48
N GLY A 73 -2.63 -31.98 -24.78
CA GLY A 73 -2.77 -31.63 -23.36
C GLY A 73 -1.72 -32.36 -22.50
N ARG A 74 -1.53 -33.65 -22.72
CA ARG A 74 -0.48 -34.44 -22.02
C ARG A 74 0.93 -33.95 -22.33
N ILE A 75 1.24 -33.65 -23.60
CA ILE A 75 2.55 -33.10 -23.97
C ILE A 75 2.81 -31.79 -23.23
N LEU A 76 1.86 -30.84 -23.28
CA LEU A 76 1.99 -29.55 -22.62
C LEU A 76 2.16 -29.70 -21.10
N SER A 77 1.30 -30.48 -20.43
CA SER A 77 1.40 -30.69 -18.99
C SER A 77 2.72 -31.35 -18.60
N THR A 78 3.15 -32.41 -19.32
CA THR A 78 4.39 -33.15 -19.02
C THR A 78 5.62 -32.26 -19.18
N GLU A 79 5.71 -31.48 -20.26
CA GLU A 79 6.89 -30.63 -20.49
C GLU A 79 6.93 -29.41 -19.59
N PHE A 80 5.77 -28.80 -19.30
CA PHE A 80 5.72 -27.70 -18.32
C PHE A 80 6.03 -28.18 -16.90
N ASP A 81 5.49 -29.32 -16.46
CA ASP A 81 5.79 -29.89 -15.15
C ASP A 81 7.26 -30.30 -15.03
N ARG A 82 7.83 -30.84 -16.10
CA ARG A 82 9.26 -31.18 -16.16
C ARG A 82 10.11 -29.91 -16.08
N ALA A 83 9.79 -28.88 -16.87
CA ALA A 83 10.52 -27.63 -16.86
C ALA A 83 10.43 -26.97 -15.48
N GLN A 84 9.26 -27.02 -14.86
CA GLN A 84 9.06 -26.50 -13.52
C GLN A 84 9.87 -27.25 -12.46
N SER A 85 9.92 -28.58 -12.53
CA SER A 85 10.66 -29.41 -11.58
C SER A 85 12.19 -29.32 -11.74
N THR A 86 12.66 -29.03 -12.96
CA THR A 86 14.11 -28.89 -13.25
C THR A 86 14.65 -27.48 -12.99
N TRP A 87 13.76 -26.49 -12.82
CA TRP A 87 14.19 -25.14 -12.47
C TRP A 87 14.64 -25.09 -11.00
N GLN A 88 15.93 -24.82 -10.79
CA GLN A 88 16.50 -24.57 -9.46
C GLN A 88 16.95 -23.13 -9.36
N GLU A 89 16.45 -22.43 -8.35
CA GLU A 89 16.85 -21.08 -8.06
C GLU A 89 18.18 -21.07 -7.32
N GLN A 90 19.18 -20.31 -7.80
CA GLN A 90 20.46 -20.13 -7.13
C GLN A 90 20.45 -18.81 -6.36
N ASP A 91 20.50 -18.88 -5.04
CA ASP A 91 20.32 -17.74 -4.13
C ASP A 91 21.36 -16.59 -4.25
N LYS A 92 22.47 -16.81 -4.95
CA LYS A 92 23.59 -15.86 -5.08
C LYS A 92 23.93 -15.47 -6.52
N GLU A 93 23.05 -15.74 -7.48
CA GLU A 93 23.29 -15.46 -8.88
C GLU A 93 23.01 -13.99 -9.22
N ASP A 94 23.86 -13.42 -10.09
CA ASP A 94 23.65 -12.08 -10.65
C ASP A 94 22.29 -12.01 -11.37
N PRO A 95 21.49 -10.95 -11.17
CA PRO A 95 20.17 -10.79 -11.78
C PRO A 95 20.17 -10.94 -13.31
N GLU A 96 21.19 -10.44 -14.01
CA GLU A 96 21.28 -10.55 -15.47
C GLU A 96 21.57 -12.00 -15.93
N ALA A 97 22.48 -12.68 -15.25
CA ALA A 97 22.79 -14.08 -15.52
C ALA A 97 21.58 -14.98 -15.27
N ARG A 98 20.85 -14.73 -14.18
CA ARG A 98 19.60 -15.42 -13.85
C ARG A 98 18.53 -15.19 -14.93
N GLN A 99 18.40 -13.97 -15.43
CA GLN A 99 17.47 -13.64 -16.51
C GLN A 99 17.78 -14.41 -17.78
N LYS A 100 19.02 -14.42 -18.17
CA LYS A 100 19.46 -15.15 -19.36
C LYS A 100 19.14 -16.64 -19.19
N ARG A 101 19.51 -17.25 -18.06
CA ARG A 101 19.26 -18.66 -17.77
C ARG A 101 17.76 -19.00 -17.78
N LEU A 102 16.90 -18.12 -17.24
CA LEU A 102 15.45 -18.33 -17.28
C LEU A 102 14.91 -18.26 -18.71
N LYS A 103 15.36 -17.29 -19.52
CA LYS A 103 14.97 -17.21 -20.94
C LYS A 103 15.43 -18.46 -21.71
N ASP A 104 16.64 -18.92 -21.48
CA ASP A 104 17.16 -20.12 -22.12
C ASP A 104 16.36 -21.36 -21.69
N HIS A 105 15.98 -21.45 -20.42
CA HIS A 105 15.17 -22.55 -19.89
C HIS A 105 13.75 -22.55 -20.48
N ILE A 106 13.10 -21.39 -20.58
CA ILE A 106 11.80 -21.24 -21.23
C ILE A 106 11.90 -21.64 -22.70
N ASN A 107 12.88 -21.14 -23.43
CA ASN A 107 13.08 -21.51 -24.82
C ASN A 107 13.27 -23.02 -25.01
N ALA A 108 14.11 -23.64 -24.20
CA ALA A 108 14.34 -25.08 -24.25
C ALA A 108 13.07 -25.90 -23.96
N CYS A 109 12.20 -25.42 -23.08
CA CYS A 109 10.91 -26.05 -22.81
C CYS A 109 9.99 -25.99 -24.05
N TYR A 110 9.82 -24.79 -24.61
CA TYR A 110 8.95 -24.60 -25.79
C TYR A 110 9.48 -25.30 -27.04
N ASP A 111 10.79 -25.38 -27.26
CA ASP A 111 11.38 -26.14 -28.34
C ASP A 111 11.05 -27.66 -28.24
N LYS A 112 11.08 -28.22 -27.03
CA LYS A 112 10.65 -29.62 -26.81
C LYS A 112 9.16 -29.81 -27.06
N ILE A 113 8.32 -28.86 -26.63
CA ILE A 113 6.88 -28.88 -26.90
C ILE A 113 6.63 -28.84 -28.42
N ALA A 114 7.31 -27.97 -29.16
CA ALA A 114 7.18 -27.88 -30.62
C ALA A 114 7.55 -29.17 -31.32
N ILE A 115 8.66 -29.79 -30.92
CA ILE A 115 9.13 -31.10 -31.48
C ILE A 115 8.09 -32.19 -31.18
N SER A 116 7.60 -32.27 -29.94
CA SER A 116 6.63 -33.30 -29.54
C SER A 116 5.26 -33.09 -30.18
N ALA A 117 4.83 -31.85 -30.32
CA ALA A 117 3.56 -31.51 -30.98
C ALA A 117 3.62 -31.82 -32.51
N LYS A 118 4.76 -31.57 -33.16
CA LYS A 118 4.94 -31.87 -34.57
C LYS A 118 4.83 -33.36 -34.88
N ALA A 119 5.19 -34.22 -33.92
CA ALA A 119 5.05 -35.68 -34.08
C ALA A 119 3.57 -36.17 -33.96
N VAL A 120 2.67 -35.39 -33.41
CA VAL A 120 1.29 -35.79 -33.11
C VAL A 120 0.26 -35.03 -33.97
N LEU A 121 0.60 -33.82 -34.44
CA LEU A 121 -0.29 -32.96 -35.21
C LEU A 121 -0.02 -33.09 -36.71
N ASP A 122 -1.13 -33.11 -37.50
CA ASP A 122 -1.06 -32.97 -38.93
C ASP A 122 -0.52 -31.56 -39.30
N GLU A 123 0.08 -31.44 -40.49
CA GLU A 123 0.73 -30.19 -40.91
C GLU A 123 -0.15 -28.94 -40.81
N GLY A 124 -1.41 -29.06 -41.21
CA GLY A 124 -2.40 -27.94 -41.10
C GLY A 124 -2.75 -27.56 -39.66
N LYS A 125 -2.81 -28.51 -38.73
CA LYS A 125 -3.05 -28.26 -37.30
C LYS A 125 -1.77 -27.76 -36.63
N TYR A 126 -0.60 -28.26 -37.05
CA TYR A 126 0.67 -27.81 -36.49
C TYR A 126 0.98 -26.34 -36.76
N VAL A 127 0.71 -25.83 -37.96
CA VAL A 127 0.86 -24.40 -38.27
C VAL A 127 0.05 -23.52 -37.32
N GLN A 128 -1.21 -23.94 -37.01
CA GLN A 128 -2.04 -23.19 -36.08
C GLN A 128 -1.56 -23.30 -34.63
N PHE A 129 -0.95 -24.43 -34.25
CA PHE A 129 -0.36 -24.63 -32.94
C PHE A 129 0.90 -23.80 -32.77
N GLU A 130 1.78 -23.77 -33.75
CA GLU A 130 3.04 -23.03 -33.74
C GLU A 130 2.84 -21.54 -33.48
N GLU A 131 1.83 -20.94 -34.08
CA GLU A 131 1.53 -19.52 -33.83
C GLU A 131 1.05 -19.25 -32.40
N ILE A 132 0.33 -20.18 -31.79
CA ILE A 132 -0.10 -20.06 -30.41
C ILE A 132 1.05 -20.33 -29.45
N GLU A 133 1.87 -21.32 -29.77
CA GLU A 133 3.09 -21.65 -29.04
C GLU A 133 4.02 -20.44 -29.01
N GLN A 134 4.29 -19.81 -30.16
CA GLN A 134 5.11 -18.60 -30.23
C GLN A 134 4.53 -17.46 -29.42
N ARG A 135 3.22 -17.19 -29.49
CA ARG A 135 2.57 -16.16 -28.65
C ARG A 135 2.69 -16.46 -27.17
N SER A 136 2.54 -17.71 -26.79
CA SER A 136 2.69 -18.13 -25.41
C SER A 136 4.15 -17.98 -24.95
N ARG A 137 5.10 -18.40 -25.78
CA ARG A 137 6.53 -18.23 -25.57
C ARG A 137 6.89 -16.76 -25.37
N ASP A 138 6.46 -15.87 -26.26
CA ASP A 138 6.72 -14.42 -26.19
C ASP A 138 6.11 -13.80 -24.93
N LYS A 139 4.90 -14.22 -24.57
CA LYS A 139 4.24 -13.81 -23.33
C LYS A 139 5.02 -14.20 -22.09
N PHE A 140 5.58 -15.42 -22.04
CA PHE A 140 6.38 -15.87 -20.91
C PHE A 140 7.78 -15.30 -20.93
N LEU A 141 8.40 -15.10 -22.10
CA LEU A 141 9.67 -14.39 -22.26
C LEU A 141 9.56 -12.90 -21.89
N GLY A 142 8.45 -12.24 -22.26
CA GLY A 142 8.14 -10.88 -21.84
C GLY A 142 7.94 -10.79 -20.33
N LYS A 143 7.14 -11.70 -19.76
CA LYS A 143 7.00 -11.82 -18.32
C LYS A 143 8.29 -12.20 -17.60
N ALA A 144 9.16 -13.01 -18.20
CA ALA A 144 10.48 -13.26 -17.66
C ALA A 144 11.34 -12.00 -17.60
N GLY A 145 11.14 -11.04 -18.51
CA GLY A 145 11.70 -9.70 -18.43
C GLY A 145 11.10 -8.87 -17.28
N GLU A 146 9.79 -8.97 -17.05
CA GLU A 146 9.05 -8.31 -15.96
C GLU A 146 9.20 -9.03 -14.61
N ILE A 147 9.30 -10.36 -14.61
CA ILE A 147 9.53 -11.17 -13.39
C ILE A 147 10.93 -10.91 -12.82
N LEU A 148 11.83 -10.36 -13.62
CA LEU A 148 13.21 -10.07 -13.23
C LEU A 148 13.51 -8.61 -12.92
N VAL A 149 12.58 -7.72 -13.12
CA VAL A 149 12.49 -6.57 -12.21
C VAL A 149 12.16 -7.21 -10.85
N PRO A 150 12.99 -7.05 -9.84
CA PRO A 150 12.81 -7.76 -8.59
C PRO A 150 11.59 -7.20 -7.83
N TRP A 151 10.40 -7.57 -8.31
CA TRP A 151 9.23 -7.55 -7.46
C TRP A 151 9.52 -8.60 -6.40
N SER A 152 10.13 -8.16 -5.34
CA SER A 152 10.32 -9.06 -4.22
C SER A 152 8.94 -9.51 -3.79
N ARG A 153 8.79 -10.77 -3.45
CA ARG A 153 7.56 -11.30 -2.84
C ARG A 153 6.98 -10.38 -1.77
N GLU A 154 7.81 -9.55 -1.21
CA GLU A 154 7.58 -8.65 -0.09
C GLU A 154 7.08 -7.27 -0.52
N GLU A 155 7.25 -6.89 -1.78
CA GLU A 155 6.88 -5.57 -2.31
C GLU A 155 5.38 -5.24 -2.10
N PRO A 156 4.42 -6.17 -2.33
CA PRO A 156 3.02 -5.91 -2.02
C PRO A 156 2.79 -5.56 -0.54
N PHE A 157 3.55 -6.17 0.37
CA PHE A 157 3.48 -5.83 1.80
C PHE A 157 3.93 -4.39 2.05
N TYR A 158 5.05 -3.97 1.45
CA TYR A 158 5.56 -2.61 1.60
C TYR A 158 4.61 -1.58 1.00
N HIS A 159 3.97 -1.85 -0.14
CA HIS A 159 2.95 -0.98 -0.71
C HIS A 159 1.73 -0.84 0.21
N TRP A 160 1.23 -1.93 0.79
CA TRP A 160 0.15 -1.85 1.77
C TRP A 160 0.54 -1.07 3.02
N LEU A 161 1.74 -1.30 3.53
CA LEU A 161 2.22 -0.69 4.76
C LEU A 161 2.56 0.80 4.56
N ILE A 162 3.30 1.14 3.52
CA ILE A 162 3.83 2.49 3.31
C ILE A 162 2.83 3.36 2.54
N ASP A 163 2.46 2.96 1.29
CA ASP A 163 1.65 3.81 0.43
C ASP A 163 0.22 3.92 0.93
N PHE A 164 -0.35 2.80 1.36
CA PHE A 164 -1.73 2.79 1.78
C PHE A 164 -1.90 3.17 3.25
N TYR A 165 -1.19 2.52 4.18
CA TYR A 165 -1.35 2.83 5.60
C TYR A 165 -0.67 4.15 5.99
N PHE A 166 0.65 4.28 5.81
CA PHE A 166 1.39 5.46 6.28
C PHE A 166 1.08 6.74 5.48
N PHE A 167 0.91 6.65 4.15
CA PHE A 167 0.68 7.84 3.32
C PHE A 167 -0.80 8.16 3.11
N THR A 168 -1.72 7.23 3.36
CA THR A 168 -3.15 7.47 3.11
C THR A 168 -3.99 7.35 4.37
N ILE A 169 -4.03 6.18 5.01
CA ILE A 169 -4.93 5.92 6.15
C ILE A 169 -4.55 6.73 7.38
N LEU A 170 -3.27 6.74 7.75
CA LEU A 170 -2.79 7.44 8.94
C LEU A 170 -3.05 8.96 8.86
N PRO A 171 -2.71 9.69 7.79
CA PRO A 171 -3.07 11.10 7.64
C PRO A 171 -4.57 11.37 7.72
N LEU A 172 -5.37 10.56 7.01
CA LEU A 172 -6.82 10.70 7.02
C LEU A 172 -7.42 10.43 8.40
N ALA A 173 -6.93 9.44 9.12
CA ALA A 173 -7.35 9.14 10.49
C ALA A 173 -7.02 10.29 11.44
N CYS A 174 -5.82 10.88 11.34
CA CYS A 174 -5.40 12.02 12.14
C CYS A 174 -6.29 13.25 11.90
N VAL A 175 -6.51 13.60 10.65
CA VAL A 175 -7.39 14.74 10.28
C VAL A 175 -8.83 14.47 10.71
N ARG A 176 -9.34 13.25 10.52
CA ARG A 176 -10.71 12.88 10.90
C ARG A 176 -10.93 12.90 12.41
N ALA A 177 -9.92 12.54 13.19
CA ALA A 177 -9.99 12.53 14.65
C ALA A 177 -9.86 13.92 15.26
N CYS A 178 -8.97 14.76 14.73
CA CYS A 178 -8.65 16.07 15.32
C CYS A 178 -9.41 17.23 14.68
N GLY A 179 -9.84 17.13 13.42
CA GLY A 179 -10.58 18.20 12.74
C GLY A 179 -11.86 18.64 13.44
N PRO A 180 -12.73 17.74 13.93
CA PRO A 180 -13.96 18.13 14.58
C PRO A 180 -13.82 18.49 16.07
N LEU A 181 -12.61 18.46 16.63
CA LEU A 181 -12.37 18.53 18.09
C LEU A 181 -13.04 19.72 18.79
N ILE A 182 -13.05 20.89 18.19
CA ILE A 182 -13.72 22.09 18.72
C ILE A 182 -15.15 22.23 18.20
N ARG A 183 -15.35 21.83 16.94
CA ARG A 183 -16.65 21.96 16.30
C ARG A 183 -17.72 21.05 16.93
N ASP A 184 -17.34 19.83 17.31
CA ASP A 184 -18.25 18.92 18.03
C ASP A 184 -18.71 19.53 19.36
N GLU A 185 -17.88 20.33 20.05
CA GLU A 185 -18.25 21.06 21.27
C GLU A 185 -19.17 22.27 21.00
N LEU A 186 -18.92 22.96 19.89
CA LEU A 186 -19.80 24.05 19.45
C LEU A 186 -21.20 23.54 19.11
N GLN A 187 -21.28 22.41 18.40
CA GLN A 187 -22.56 21.79 18.02
C GLN A 187 -23.31 21.21 19.22
N ALA A 188 -22.59 20.72 20.23
CA ALA A 188 -23.18 20.16 21.43
C ALA A 188 -23.61 21.26 22.46
N ASP A 189 -23.38 22.54 22.14
CA ASP A 189 -23.61 23.71 23.02
C ASP A 189 -22.88 23.61 24.38
N THR A 190 -21.84 22.76 24.43
CA THR A 190 -21.03 22.51 25.64
C THR A 190 -19.91 23.53 25.79
N LEU A 191 -19.56 24.22 24.71
CA LEU A 191 -18.48 25.20 24.71
C LEU A 191 -18.72 26.34 25.66
N GLY A 192 -19.97 26.84 25.75
CA GLY A 192 -20.36 27.89 26.71
C GLY A 192 -20.06 27.49 28.15
N PHE A 193 -20.39 26.25 28.52
CA PHE A 193 -20.10 25.70 29.85
C PHE A 193 -18.59 25.51 30.11
N LEU A 194 -17.82 25.15 29.08
CA LEU A 194 -16.37 24.98 29.19
C LEU A 194 -15.64 26.33 29.34
N ILE A 195 -16.11 27.37 28.65
CA ILE A 195 -15.50 28.72 28.67
C ILE A 195 -15.81 29.48 30.01
N THR A 196 -16.92 29.17 30.68
CA THR A 196 -17.24 29.76 31.99
C THR A 196 -16.35 29.26 33.12
N ARG A 197 -15.60 28.16 32.93
CA ARG A 197 -14.61 27.71 33.91
C ARG A 197 -13.36 28.60 33.87
N PRO A 198 -12.61 28.73 34.98
CA PRO A 198 -11.40 29.56 35.05
C PRO A 198 -10.20 28.89 34.34
N ILE A 199 -10.43 28.30 33.15
CA ILE A 199 -9.43 27.67 32.32
C ILE A 199 -9.32 28.47 31.01
N GLY A 200 -8.14 29.01 30.72
CA GLY A 200 -7.92 29.76 29.48
C GLY A 200 -8.19 28.90 28.23
N ARG A 201 -8.82 29.50 27.21
CA ARG A 201 -9.18 28.84 25.94
C ARG A 201 -8.02 28.09 25.31
N ALA A 202 -6.81 28.66 25.30
CA ALA A 202 -5.58 28.04 24.79
C ALA A 202 -5.22 26.72 25.52
N ARG A 203 -5.30 26.75 26.87
CA ARG A 203 -5.01 25.53 27.66
C ARG A 203 -6.02 24.42 27.41
N LEU A 204 -7.31 24.80 27.27
CA LEU A 204 -8.35 23.82 26.93
C LEU A 204 -8.08 23.15 25.58
N LEU A 205 -7.75 23.93 24.55
CA LEU A 205 -7.46 23.42 23.22
C LEU A 205 -6.26 22.46 23.24
N ILE A 206 -5.15 22.89 23.84
CA ILE A 206 -3.92 22.12 23.95
C ILE A 206 -4.15 20.80 24.71
N ALA A 207 -4.88 20.86 25.83
CA ALA A 207 -5.17 19.65 26.61
C ALA A 207 -6.03 18.65 25.83
N LYS A 208 -7.05 19.13 25.10
CA LYS A 208 -7.87 18.27 24.22
C LYS A 208 -7.05 17.68 23.06
N TYR A 209 -6.20 18.48 22.45
CA TYR A 209 -5.32 18.03 21.38
C TYR A 209 -4.39 16.92 21.88
N ILE A 210 -3.69 17.13 23.00
CA ILE A 210 -2.78 16.13 23.57
C ILE A 210 -3.53 14.83 23.90
N ALA A 211 -4.70 14.92 24.54
CA ALA A 211 -5.49 13.75 24.88
C ALA A 211 -5.96 13.00 23.64
N GLN A 212 -6.37 13.71 22.59
CA GLN A 212 -6.81 13.10 21.33
C GLN A 212 -5.65 12.45 20.57
N VAL A 213 -4.50 13.12 20.49
CA VAL A 213 -3.30 12.58 19.85
C VAL A 213 -2.81 11.34 20.58
N ALA A 214 -2.73 11.37 21.92
CA ALA A 214 -2.32 10.19 22.70
C ALA A 214 -3.25 8.98 22.48
N SER A 215 -4.57 9.22 22.46
CA SER A 215 -5.55 8.15 22.20
C SER A 215 -5.44 7.61 20.78
N LEU A 216 -5.24 8.48 19.81
CA LEU A 216 -5.07 8.11 18.41
C LEU A 216 -3.76 7.35 18.18
N GLU A 217 -2.67 7.80 18.80
CA GLU A 217 -1.35 7.14 18.74
C GLU A 217 -1.44 5.69 19.21
N ILE A 218 -2.12 5.45 20.34
CA ILE A 218 -2.31 4.08 20.84
C ILE A 218 -3.04 3.20 19.83
N ILE A 219 -4.11 3.72 19.23
CA ILE A 219 -4.89 2.98 18.21
C ILE A 219 -4.03 2.66 16.98
N LEU A 220 -3.31 3.66 16.46
CA LEU A 220 -2.47 3.51 15.28
C LEU A 220 -1.24 2.62 15.56
N LEU A 221 -0.67 2.64 16.77
CA LEU A 221 0.38 1.71 17.17
C LEU A 221 -0.12 0.25 17.16
N VAL A 222 -1.32 0.01 17.67
CA VAL A 222 -1.94 -1.32 17.61
C VAL A 222 -2.13 -1.75 16.16
N GLU A 223 -2.60 -0.85 15.28
CA GLU A 223 -2.76 -1.12 13.84
C GLU A 223 -1.43 -1.50 13.18
N THR A 224 -0.38 -0.72 13.44
CA THR A 224 0.97 -1.00 12.94
C THR A 224 1.44 -2.38 13.39
N LEU A 225 1.26 -2.73 14.66
CA LEU A 225 1.63 -4.05 15.18
C LEU A 225 0.83 -5.19 14.54
N LEU A 226 -0.48 -4.99 14.27
CA LEU A 226 -1.31 -5.97 13.57
C LEU A 226 -0.87 -6.17 12.12
N LEU A 227 -0.50 -5.08 11.41
CA LEU A 227 0.05 -5.17 10.05
C LEU A 227 1.38 -5.95 10.05
N PHE A 228 2.24 -5.70 11.03
CA PHE A 228 3.48 -6.46 11.19
C PHE A 228 3.23 -7.93 11.53
N ALA A 229 2.26 -8.23 12.37
CA ALA A 229 1.86 -9.61 12.68
C ALA A 229 1.34 -10.33 11.41
N ALA A 230 0.56 -9.64 10.57
CA ALA A 230 0.13 -10.17 9.28
C ALA A 230 1.32 -10.42 8.33
N GLY A 231 2.27 -9.48 8.23
CA GLY A 231 3.51 -9.66 7.46
C GLY A 231 4.37 -10.81 7.98
N ALA A 232 4.54 -10.93 9.29
CA ALA A 232 5.29 -12.01 9.93
C ALA A 232 4.65 -13.38 9.67
N SER A 233 3.33 -13.49 9.72
CA SER A 233 2.60 -14.71 9.39
C SER A 233 2.79 -15.15 7.94
N ARG A 234 3.12 -14.21 7.04
CA ARG A 234 3.45 -14.43 5.63
C ARG A 234 4.96 -14.56 5.39
N GLN A 235 5.76 -14.62 6.45
CA GLN A 235 7.22 -14.78 6.40
C GLN A 235 7.90 -13.67 5.55
N VAL A 236 7.47 -12.43 5.71
CA VAL A 236 8.15 -11.25 5.14
C VAL A 236 9.49 -11.08 5.87
N GLN A 237 10.58 -10.93 5.12
CA GLN A 237 11.93 -10.84 5.68
C GLN A 237 12.21 -9.44 6.26
N ASN A 238 13.18 -9.35 7.16
CA ASN A 238 13.71 -8.10 7.73
C ASN A 238 12.68 -7.20 8.46
N LEU A 239 11.52 -7.73 8.83
CA LEU A 239 10.50 -6.98 9.58
C LEU A 239 11.02 -6.42 10.91
N HIS A 240 11.90 -7.15 11.60
CA HIS A 240 12.48 -6.73 12.88
C HIS A 240 13.34 -5.46 12.79
N GLN A 241 13.91 -5.17 11.61
CA GLN A 241 14.68 -3.94 11.37
C GLN A 241 13.76 -2.77 11.00
N LEU A 242 12.63 -3.05 10.38
CA LEU A 242 11.69 -2.04 9.91
C LEU A 242 10.76 -1.55 11.04
N LEU A 243 10.33 -2.43 11.93
CA LEU A 243 9.37 -2.10 12.99
C LEU A 243 9.80 -0.92 13.87
N PRO A 244 11.01 -0.90 14.47
CA PRO A 244 11.40 0.21 15.34
C PRO A 244 11.47 1.55 14.58
N LEU A 245 11.90 1.54 13.33
CA LEU A 245 11.92 2.73 12.48
C LEU A 245 10.51 3.27 12.27
N LEU A 246 9.56 2.40 11.89
CA LEU A 246 8.19 2.82 11.65
C LEU A 246 7.48 3.32 12.90
N LEU A 247 7.69 2.67 14.05
CA LEU A 247 7.16 3.16 15.32
C LEU A 247 7.72 4.54 15.69
N ALA A 248 9.03 4.75 15.53
CA ALA A 248 9.66 6.05 15.78
C ALA A 248 9.13 7.14 14.85
N VAL A 249 9.00 6.82 13.57
CA VAL A 249 8.47 7.74 12.55
C VAL A 249 7.00 8.05 12.81
N GLN A 250 6.20 7.07 13.20
CA GLN A 250 4.79 7.25 13.52
C GLN A 250 4.60 8.25 14.66
N ILE A 251 5.36 8.12 15.76
CA ILE A 251 5.33 9.05 16.90
C ILE A 251 5.60 10.51 16.47
N LEU A 252 6.40 10.73 15.43
CA LEU A 252 6.68 12.06 14.90
C LEU A 252 5.58 12.57 13.96
N VAL A 253 5.02 11.69 13.14
CA VAL A 253 4.11 12.07 12.04
C VAL A 253 2.67 12.24 12.51
N VAL A 254 2.20 11.43 13.46
CA VAL A 254 0.82 11.50 14.00
C VAL A 254 0.52 12.87 14.62
N PRO A 255 1.37 13.46 15.48
CA PRO A 255 1.14 14.82 15.96
C PRO A 255 1.09 15.86 14.82
N ALA A 256 1.94 15.76 13.81
CA ALA A 256 1.96 16.72 12.70
C ALA A 256 0.64 16.73 11.92
N TRP A 257 0.17 15.55 11.48
CA TRP A 257 -1.11 15.42 10.79
C TRP A 257 -2.31 15.76 11.66
N SER A 258 -2.25 15.44 12.94
CA SER A 258 -3.30 15.78 13.91
C SER A 258 -3.42 17.29 14.12
N ALA A 259 -2.30 18.01 14.21
CA ALA A 259 -2.28 19.46 14.34
C ALA A 259 -2.79 20.15 13.07
N LEU A 260 -2.39 19.66 11.90
CA LEU A 260 -2.94 20.12 10.62
C LEU A 260 -4.46 19.88 10.57
N GLY A 261 -4.93 18.71 10.96
CA GLY A 261 -6.37 18.38 11.02
C GLY A 261 -7.14 19.31 11.93
N LEU A 262 -6.61 19.60 13.13
CA LEU A 262 -7.19 20.55 14.07
C LEU A 262 -7.26 21.96 13.47
N PHE A 263 -6.19 22.44 12.83
CA PHE A 263 -6.13 23.73 12.16
C PHE A 263 -7.19 23.84 11.05
N LEU A 264 -7.26 22.86 10.16
CA LEU A 264 -8.24 22.83 9.07
C LEU A 264 -9.68 22.78 9.60
N GLY A 265 -9.92 22.03 10.67
CA GLY A 265 -11.22 21.90 11.30
C GLY A 265 -11.75 23.21 11.90
N GLN A 266 -10.85 24.12 12.30
CA GLN A 266 -11.25 25.46 12.78
C GLN A 266 -11.59 26.41 11.64
N ILE A 267 -10.90 26.30 10.49
CA ILE A 267 -11.13 27.16 9.33
C ILE A 267 -12.44 26.78 8.64
N THR A 268 -12.70 25.49 8.46
CA THR A 268 -13.84 25.04 7.64
C THR A 268 -14.53 23.80 8.17
N GLY A 269 -15.86 23.73 7.96
CA GLY A 269 -16.64 22.51 8.22
C GLY A 269 -16.31 21.37 7.27
N ARG A 270 -15.74 21.68 6.12
CA ARG A 270 -15.35 20.70 5.11
C ARG A 270 -13.87 20.33 5.24
N TYR A 271 -13.36 20.25 6.47
CA TYR A 271 -11.95 20.00 6.76
C TYR A 271 -11.38 18.75 6.09
N MET A 272 -12.19 17.69 5.92
CA MET A 272 -11.75 16.48 5.18
C MET A 272 -11.48 16.77 3.70
N ALA A 273 -12.36 17.56 3.05
CA ALA A 273 -12.14 17.95 1.66
C ALA A 273 -10.91 18.87 1.55
N MET A 274 -10.73 19.81 2.49
CA MET A 274 -9.53 20.65 2.53
C MET A 274 -8.25 19.85 2.78
N ALA A 275 -8.31 18.82 3.61
CA ALA A 275 -7.17 17.92 3.82
C ALA A 275 -6.80 17.12 2.55
N LEU A 276 -7.80 16.68 1.78
CA LEU A 276 -7.55 16.04 0.48
C LEU A 276 -6.94 17.02 -0.53
N VAL A 277 -7.42 18.27 -0.56
CA VAL A 277 -6.82 19.33 -1.39
C VAL A 277 -5.38 19.60 -0.95
N TYR A 278 -5.13 19.72 0.35
CA TYR A 278 -3.77 19.87 0.89
C TYR A 278 -2.89 18.69 0.46
N GLY A 279 -3.35 17.46 0.62
CA GLY A 279 -2.65 16.26 0.19
C GLY A 279 -2.32 16.27 -1.30
N ALA A 280 -3.29 16.65 -2.15
CA ALA A 280 -3.07 16.71 -3.60
C ALA A 280 -2.11 17.84 -4.00
N VAL A 281 -2.26 19.04 -3.43
CA VAL A 281 -1.48 20.22 -3.82
C VAL A 281 -0.11 20.25 -3.14
N VAL A 282 -0.05 20.05 -1.83
CA VAL A 282 1.20 20.19 -1.06
C VAL A 282 2.00 18.89 -1.12
N GLU A 283 1.38 17.76 -0.79
CA GLU A 283 2.11 16.51 -0.66
C GLU A 283 2.44 15.87 -2.02
N MET A 284 1.48 15.83 -2.96
CA MET A 284 1.69 15.24 -4.28
C MET A 284 2.21 16.24 -5.31
N GLY A 285 1.85 17.52 -5.19
CA GLY A 285 2.29 18.60 -6.08
C GLY A 285 3.63 19.18 -5.64
N ILE A 286 3.60 20.05 -4.65
CA ILE A 286 4.76 20.82 -4.19
C ILE A 286 5.87 19.92 -3.66
N GLY A 287 5.54 18.86 -2.93
CA GLY A 287 6.51 17.91 -2.37
C GLY A 287 7.40 17.21 -3.42
N ARG A 288 6.95 17.16 -4.68
CA ARG A 288 7.72 16.56 -5.80
C ARG A 288 8.56 17.55 -6.58
N ILE A 289 8.35 18.86 -6.39
CA ILE A 289 9.14 19.89 -7.10
C ILE A 289 10.49 20.02 -6.39
N PRO A 290 11.63 19.90 -7.10
CA PRO A 290 12.95 20.00 -6.49
C PRO A 290 13.32 21.46 -6.18
N THR A 291 12.60 22.06 -5.23
CA THR A 291 12.79 23.43 -4.74
C THR A 291 12.70 23.46 -3.22
N ASN A 292 13.19 24.53 -2.57
CA ASN A 292 13.10 24.66 -1.13
C ASN A 292 11.66 24.68 -0.58
N ILE A 293 10.64 24.87 -1.44
CA ILE A 293 9.22 24.84 -1.05
C ILE A 293 8.76 23.43 -0.67
N ASN A 294 9.44 22.40 -1.17
CA ASN A 294 9.13 21.01 -0.86
C ASN A 294 9.30 20.65 0.64
N THR A 295 10.05 21.46 1.40
CA THR A 295 10.19 21.33 2.86
C THR A 295 8.88 21.54 3.64
N LEU A 296 7.81 22.02 2.98
CA LEU A 296 6.48 22.11 3.57
C LEU A 296 5.73 20.76 3.58
N SER A 297 6.20 19.77 2.84
CA SER A 297 5.54 18.46 2.74
C SER A 297 5.92 17.55 3.91
N ILE A 298 4.90 17.13 4.67
CA ILE A 298 5.05 16.18 5.78
C ILE A 298 5.49 14.80 5.23
N ILE A 299 4.89 14.37 4.10
CA ILE A 299 5.21 13.09 3.45
C ILE A 299 6.66 13.06 2.98
N ARG A 300 7.22 14.16 2.46
CA ARG A 300 8.62 14.21 2.06
C ARG A 300 9.57 13.94 3.24
N HIS A 301 9.33 14.57 4.37
CA HIS A 301 10.13 14.32 5.57
C HIS A 301 9.99 12.88 6.07
N LEU A 302 8.79 12.32 5.97
CA LEU A 302 8.52 10.91 6.25
C LEU A 302 9.33 10.01 5.29
N GLN A 303 9.31 10.27 3.99
CA GLN A 303 10.09 9.55 2.98
C GLN A 303 11.59 9.60 3.28
N THR A 304 12.12 10.78 3.62
CA THR A 304 13.52 10.96 4.00
C THR A 304 13.93 10.06 5.17
N LEU A 305 13.09 9.95 6.21
CA LEU A 305 13.36 9.06 7.34
C LEU A 305 13.30 7.58 6.95
N LEU A 306 12.37 7.22 6.07
CA LEU A 306 12.18 5.84 5.62
C LEU A 306 13.30 5.35 4.69
N THR A 307 13.97 6.25 3.95
CA THR A 307 15.11 5.88 3.08
C THR A 307 16.33 5.35 3.84
N HIS A 308 16.40 5.58 5.16
CA HIS A 308 17.44 4.99 5.99
C HIS A 308 17.32 3.46 6.12
N ASN A 309 16.17 2.87 5.78
CA ASN A 309 16.01 1.43 5.68
C ASN A 309 16.39 0.94 4.27
N ALA A 310 17.38 0.05 4.19
CA ALA A 310 17.91 -0.44 2.92
C ALA A 310 16.85 -1.15 2.05
N ALA A 311 15.88 -1.87 2.65
CA ALA A 311 14.83 -2.55 1.91
C ALA A 311 13.86 -1.54 1.27
N LEU A 312 13.44 -0.51 2.03
CA LEU A 312 12.57 0.54 1.51
C LEU A 312 13.27 1.39 0.45
N ASN A 313 14.53 1.74 0.67
CA ASN A 313 15.30 2.52 -0.30
C ASN A 313 15.48 1.79 -1.63
N LYS A 314 15.63 0.46 -1.60
CA LYS A 314 15.70 -0.35 -2.82
C LYS A 314 14.39 -0.36 -3.61
N ILE A 315 13.23 -0.34 -2.92
CA ILE A 315 11.91 -0.40 -3.55
C ILE A 315 11.51 0.97 -4.10
N TYR A 316 11.67 2.02 -3.30
CA TYR A 316 11.09 3.33 -3.60
C TYR A 316 12.08 4.34 -4.18
N ALA A 317 13.39 4.20 -3.89
CA ALA A 317 14.45 5.09 -4.36
C ALA A 317 14.11 6.60 -4.20
N TRP A 318 13.47 6.97 -3.07
CA TRP A 318 13.11 8.36 -2.82
C TRP A 318 14.36 9.25 -2.67
N PRO A 319 14.30 10.51 -3.11
CA PRO A 319 15.36 11.45 -2.83
C PRO A 319 15.44 11.67 -1.31
N ALA A 320 16.61 11.42 -0.74
CA ALA A 320 16.87 11.61 0.68
C ALA A 320 17.42 13.02 0.93
N ASP A 321 16.77 13.75 1.83
CA ASP A 321 17.31 14.96 2.45
C ASP A 321 18.09 14.59 3.74
N GLU A 322 18.63 15.58 4.45
CA GLU A 322 19.26 15.31 5.73
C GLU A 322 18.23 14.83 6.77
N GLY A 323 18.45 13.67 7.37
CA GLY A 323 17.55 13.06 8.35
C GLY A 323 17.29 13.96 9.57
N GLY A 324 18.30 14.72 10.02
CA GLY A 324 18.16 15.69 11.12
C GLY A 324 17.19 16.81 10.79
N MET A 325 17.22 17.32 9.55
CA MET A 325 16.27 18.34 9.08
C MET A 325 14.85 17.78 9.00
N ALA A 326 14.69 16.55 8.55
CA ALA A 326 13.38 15.88 8.49
C ALA A 326 12.75 15.72 9.89
N ILE A 327 13.54 15.31 10.89
CA ILE A 327 13.08 15.22 12.28
C ILE A 327 12.67 16.60 12.81
N ALA A 328 13.53 17.61 12.60
CA ALA A 328 13.25 18.97 13.04
C ALA A 328 11.96 19.52 12.42
N ALA A 329 11.75 19.32 11.13
CA ALA A 329 10.53 19.74 10.43
C ALA A 329 9.27 19.05 10.99
N LEU A 330 9.33 17.74 11.25
CA LEU A 330 8.23 16.99 11.83
C LEU A 330 7.91 17.36 13.29
N LEU A 331 8.89 17.87 14.04
CA LEU A 331 8.67 18.45 15.39
C LEU A 331 8.15 19.88 15.35
N VAL A 332 8.57 20.67 14.38
CA VAL A 332 8.12 22.07 14.22
C VAL A 332 6.72 22.16 13.65
N ALA A 333 6.35 21.30 12.72
CA ALA A 333 5.04 21.31 12.07
C ALA A 333 3.86 21.27 13.07
N PRO A 334 3.79 20.33 14.05
CA PRO A 334 2.72 20.33 15.03
C PRO A 334 2.71 21.57 15.91
N VAL A 335 3.84 22.13 16.27
CA VAL A 335 3.93 23.36 17.08
C VAL A 335 3.39 24.55 16.29
N LEU A 336 3.72 24.65 15.01
CA LEU A 336 3.26 25.70 14.12
C LEU A 336 1.74 25.64 13.91
N PHE A 337 1.22 24.48 13.46
CA PHE A 337 -0.21 24.32 13.22
C PHE A 337 -1.05 24.45 14.51
N LEU A 338 -0.60 23.86 15.61
CA LEU A 338 -1.24 23.99 16.91
C LEU A 338 -1.19 25.44 17.42
N GLY A 339 -0.09 26.15 17.22
CA GLY A 339 0.07 27.56 17.55
C GLY A 339 -0.94 28.43 16.81
N ILE A 340 -1.01 28.28 15.48
CA ILE A 340 -2.00 29.01 14.65
C ILE A 340 -3.42 28.65 15.07
N ALA A 341 -3.72 27.36 15.26
CA ALA A 341 -5.03 26.91 15.72
C ALA A 341 -5.41 27.51 17.09
N THR A 342 -4.43 27.59 17.99
CA THR A 342 -4.64 28.20 19.32
C THR A 342 -4.92 29.70 19.23
N LEU A 343 -4.22 30.42 18.36
CA LEU A 343 -4.47 31.85 18.09
C LEU A 343 -5.89 32.02 17.51
N LEU A 344 -6.25 31.27 16.50
CA LEU A 344 -7.60 31.30 15.92
C LEU A 344 -8.66 31.04 16.98
N PHE A 345 -8.51 30.00 17.80
CA PHE A 345 -9.46 29.64 18.83
C PHE A 345 -9.59 30.74 19.94
N THR A 346 -8.52 31.47 20.19
CA THR A 346 -8.49 32.50 21.23
C THR A 346 -9.14 33.79 20.74
N PHE A 347 -8.86 34.19 19.49
CA PHE A 347 -9.25 35.50 18.98
C PHE A 347 -10.53 35.53 18.14
N VAL A 348 -10.92 34.36 17.56
CA VAL A 348 -12.18 34.29 16.79
C VAL A 348 -13.37 34.21 17.75
N GLU A 349 -14.34 35.11 17.56
CA GLU A 349 -15.63 35.07 18.24
C GLU A 349 -16.48 33.99 17.56
N TYR A 350 -16.88 33.00 18.32
CA TYR A 350 -17.81 31.97 17.87
C TYR A 350 -19.25 32.44 18.17
N HIS A 351 -19.97 32.83 17.11
CA HIS A 351 -21.41 33.11 17.18
C HIS A 351 -22.18 31.77 17.27
N HIS A 352 -23.42 31.82 17.83
CA HIS A 352 -24.22 30.61 18.03
C HIS A 352 -24.35 29.77 16.74
N ALA A 353 -24.39 28.45 16.89
CA ALA A 353 -24.34 27.45 15.81
C ALA A 353 -25.39 27.64 14.70
N ALA A 354 -26.47 28.37 14.95
CA ALA A 354 -27.50 28.67 13.95
C ALA A 354 -27.03 29.56 12.78
N GLU A 355 -25.97 30.38 12.97
CA GLU A 355 -25.46 31.26 11.92
C GLU A 355 -24.36 30.61 11.07
N MET A 356 -23.74 29.54 11.54
CA MET A 356 -22.67 28.82 10.82
C MET A 356 -23.18 27.77 9.82
N GLN A 357 -24.50 27.58 9.74
CA GLN A 357 -25.13 26.65 8.76
C GLN A 357 -25.57 27.32 7.46
N LYS A 358 -25.45 28.65 7.35
CA LYS A 358 -25.64 29.39 6.09
C LYS A 358 -24.31 29.53 5.37
#